data_f0f3e475fbc5c61388344bd8686d79b3
#
_entry.id   f0f3e475fbc5c61388344bd8686d79b3
#
_cell.length_a   1.000
_cell.length_b   1.000
_cell.length_c   1.000
_cell.angle_alpha   90.00
_cell.angle_beta   90.00
_cell.angle_gamma   90.00
#
_symmetry.space_group_name_H-M   'P 1'
#
loop_
_entity.id
_entity.type
_entity.pdbx_description
1 polymer ?
#
loop_
_entity_poly.entity_id
_entity_poly.type
_entity_poly.pdbx_seq_one_letter_code
_entity_poly.pdbx_strand_id
1 'polypeptide(L)'
;MKQRKCNLLYMLLIAVFVLSSCSKSSQKNAKFIPDNAAVISIDVKQIIEKSKIADNADAKKKLQATMEEGVKNQETKNLIKKIMEDPTKAGIDLTEPIFVFFADNNDKQAAVATISSKDNFLELANALQKEDGGEPVKEKDGIQYIQDGKAVVAFDDAAFFISESYSLDDVIAKFKNDDTKGTMAENDDFAKLAEAKGFIKALIPMAIAEGIMDADAKKMLPEGAELKDLSIILNLTTDKGEAKLSFETIAKSDAWKNYIKESTEMCGKIAGDYLKYLPKGAFMAYANINGKKMFELFDKKGIFDQGGI
;
A
#
# COMPACT_ATOMS: atom_id res chain seq x y z
N MET A 1 -6.92 27.06 -12.36
CA MET A 1 -5.50 26.75 -12.53
C MET A 1 -4.73 26.77 -11.20
N LYS A 2 -5.19 26.07 -10.13
CA LYS A 2 -4.50 26.06 -8.81
C LYS A 2 -4.14 24.67 -8.27
N GLN A 3 -4.35 23.61 -9.05
CA GLN A 3 -4.15 22.21 -8.62
C GLN A 3 -2.76 21.63 -8.95
N ARG A 4 -1.79 22.43 -9.41
CA ARG A 4 -0.46 21.92 -9.83
C ARG A 4 0.62 21.95 -8.74
N LYS A 5 0.36 22.58 -7.57
CA LYS A 5 1.43 22.83 -6.59
C LYS A 5 1.87 21.64 -5.77
N CYS A 6 1.00 20.67 -5.52
CA CYS A 6 1.38 19.47 -4.74
C CYS A 6 1.93 18.33 -5.60
N ASN A 7 1.81 18.41 -6.92
CA ASN A 7 2.18 17.32 -7.84
C ASN A 7 3.69 17.03 -7.87
N LEU A 8 4.54 18.04 -7.67
CA LEU A 8 5.99 17.85 -7.74
C LEU A 8 6.50 17.06 -6.54
N LEU A 9 6.00 17.35 -5.33
CA LEU A 9 6.32 16.59 -4.12
C LEU A 9 5.85 15.12 -4.25
N TYR A 10 4.63 14.89 -4.75
CA TYR A 10 4.13 13.54 -5.02
C TYR A 10 4.93 12.83 -6.11
N MET A 11 5.27 13.50 -7.20
CA MET A 11 6.07 12.92 -8.28
C MET A 11 7.49 12.61 -7.82
N LEU A 12 8.10 13.44 -6.99
CA LEU A 12 9.45 13.25 -6.50
C LEU A 12 9.51 12.18 -5.42
N LEU A 13 8.49 12.07 -4.56
CA LEU A 13 8.32 10.93 -3.67
C LEU A 13 8.25 9.61 -4.46
N ILE A 14 7.54 9.58 -5.58
CA ILE A 14 7.48 8.41 -6.46
C ILE A 14 8.84 8.12 -7.13
N ALA A 15 9.66 9.12 -7.38
CA ALA A 15 10.90 8.99 -8.15
C ALA A 15 12.16 8.76 -7.29
N VAL A 16 12.17 9.14 -6.02
CA VAL A 16 13.24 8.81 -5.04
C VAL A 16 13.38 7.31 -4.81
N PHE A 17 12.44 6.55 -5.30
CA PHE A 17 12.30 5.12 -5.10
C PHE A 17 13.36 4.20 -5.75
N VAL A 18 14.54 4.65 -6.15
CA VAL A 18 15.35 3.83 -7.08
C VAL A 18 16.63 3.19 -6.54
N LEU A 19 17.10 3.34 -5.32
CA LEU A 19 18.35 2.63 -4.91
C LEU A 19 18.49 2.39 -3.40
N SER A 20 18.31 1.22 -2.87
CA SER A 20 19.13 0.63 -1.80
C SER A 20 18.59 -0.66 -1.14
N SER A 21 19.41 -1.29 -0.36
CA SER A 21 19.45 -2.71 0.02
C SER A 21 19.08 -3.01 1.47
N CYS A 22 18.40 -4.11 1.65
CA CYS A 22 18.06 -4.97 2.82
C CYS A 22 17.96 -4.44 4.25
N SER A 23 16.75 -4.51 4.82
CA SER A 23 16.56 -4.92 6.22
C SER A 23 15.18 -5.52 6.48
N LYS A 24 14.99 -6.14 7.65
CA LYS A 24 13.66 -6.63 8.09
C LYS A 24 12.77 -5.43 8.36
N SER A 25 11.56 -5.42 7.82
CA SER A 25 10.61 -4.32 7.97
C SER A 25 10.35 -4.02 9.45
N SER A 26 10.62 -2.81 9.85
CA SER A 26 10.25 -2.35 11.17
C SER A 26 8.76 -1.97 11.15
N GLN A 27 8.02 -2.35 12.18
CA GLN A 27 6.62 -1.95 12.35
C GLN A 27 6.48 -0.55 12.97
N LYS A 28 7.58 0.24 12.98
CA LYS A 28 7.63 1.55 13.66
C LYS A 28 6.52 2.51 13.20
N ASN A 29 6.21 2.48 11.90
CA ASN A 29 5.21 3.37 11.33
C ASN A 29 3.77 2.86 11.50
N ALA A 30 3.58 1.64 12.01
CA ALA A 30 2.25 1.06 12.25
C ALA A 30 1.41 1.88 13.25
N LYS A 31 2.05 2.60 14.17
CA LYS A 31 1.38 3.49 15.14
C LYS A 31 0.61 4.65 14.49
N PHE A 32 0.96 5.04 13.28
CA PHE A 32 0.27 6.10 12.55
C PHE A 32 -1.01 5.62 11.84
N ILE A 33 -1.18 4.31 11.69
CA ILE A 33 -2.20 3.68 10.85
C ILE A 33 -3.31 3.15 11.76
N PRO A 34 -4.57 3.58 11.59
CA PRO A 34 -5.70 3.01 12.33
C PRO A 34 -5.84 1.50 12.11
N ASP A 35 -6.25 0.74 13.14
CA ASP A 35 -6.36 -0.73 13.11
C ASP A 35 -7.42 -1.27 12.14
N ASN A 36 -8.38 -0.43 11.76
CA ASN A 36 -9.44 -0.72 10.81
C ASN A 36 -9.14 -0.28 9.37
N ALA A 37 -7.96 0.27 9.11
CA ALA A 37 -7.60 0.78 7.79
C ALA A 37 -7.26 -0.35 6.79
N ALA A 38 -7.57 -0.15 5.52
CA ALA A 38 -6.90 -0.87 4.44
C ALA A 38 -5.49 -0.30 4.26
N VAL A 39 -4.50 -1.16 4.15
CA VAL A 39 -3.09 -0.76 4.10
C VAL A 39 -2.40 -1.37 2.88
N ILE A 40 -1.70 -0.55 2.13
CA ILE A 40 -0.77 -0.99 1.08
C ILE A 40 0.66 -0.77 1.61
N SER A 41 1.43 -1.83 1.64
CA SER A 41 2.87 -1.82 1.97
C SER A 41 3.67 -1.93 0.68
N ILE A 42 4.55 -0.98 0.46
CA ILE A 42 5.38 -0.87 -0.75
C ILE A 42 6.84 -1.02 -0.33
N ASP A 43 7.45 -2.15 -0.70
CA ASP A 43 8.89 -2.38 -0.55
C ASP A 43 9.61 -1.79 -1.75
N VAL A 44 10.00 -0.56 -1.58
CA VAL A 44 10.64 0.24 -2.63
C VAL A 44 11.94 -0.38 -3.08
N LYS A 45 12.73 -0.89 -2.14
CA LYS A 45 13.97 -1.56 -2.42
C LYS A 45 13.80 -2.73 -3.38
N GLN A 46 12.87 -3.65 -3.08
CA GLN A 46 12.63 -4.78 -3.97
C GLN A 46 12.17 -4.33 -5.36
N ILE A 47 11.36 -3.26 -5.46
CA ILE A 47 10.94 -2.71 -6.76
C ILE A 47 12.17 -2.30 -7.57
N ILE A 48 13.11 -1.62 -6.94
CA ILE A 48 14.33 -1.14 -7.58
C ILE A 48 15.23 -2.27 -8.04
N GLU A 49 15.52 -3.20 -7.14
CA GLU A 49 16.36 -4.37 -7.44
C GLU A 49 15.79 -5.19 -8.60
N LYS A 50 14.48 -5.42 -8.60
CA LYS A 50 13.80 -6.22 -9.61
C LYS A 50 13.61 -5.50 -10.94
N SER A 51 13.46 -4.17 -10.94
CA SER A 51 13.34 -3.36 -12.14
C SER A 51 14.65 -3.26 -12.93
N LYS A 52 15.79 -3.54 -12.28
CA LYS A 52 17.15 -3.37 -12.84
C LYS A 52 17.40 -1.96 -13.41
N ILE A 53 16.66 -0.95 -12.95
CA ILE A 53 16.86 0.44 -13.38
C ILE A 53 18.26 0.90 -13.02
N ALA A 54 18.79 0.42 -11.89
CA ALA A 54 20.15 0.74 -11.46
C ALA A 54 21.23 0.33 -12.48
N ASP A 55 21.01 -0.78 -13.20
CA ASP A 55 21.92 -1.34 -14.19
C ASP A 55 21.67 -0.82 -15.61
N ASN A 56 20.60 -0.06 -15.82
CA ASN A 56 20.18 0.42 -17.13
C ASN A 56 20.39 1.93 -17.25
N ALA A 57 21.48 2.33 -17.93
CA ALA A 57 21.86 3.73 -18.10
C ALA A 57 20.78 4.57 -18.82
N ASP A 58 20.09 3.99 -19.82
CA ASP A 58 19.01 4.67 -20.55
C ASP A 58 17.76 4.87 -19.69
N ALA A 59 17.42 3.87 -18.88
CA ALA A 59 16.32 3.97 -17.93
C ALA A 59 16.60 5.03 -16.85
N LYS A 60 17.82 5.06 -16.31
CA LYS A 60 18.27 6.11 -15.37
C LYS A 60 18.15 7.49 -15.99
N LYS A 61 18.67 7.66 -17.22
CA LYS A 61 18.64 8.96 -17.93
C LYS A 61 17.20 9.41 -18.20
N LYS A 62 16.30 8.50 -18.59
CA LYS A 62 14.88 8.83 -18.78
C LYS A 62 14.22 9.23 -17.47
N LEU A 63 14.46 8.48 -16.38
CA LEU A 63 13.94 8.80 -15.08
C LEU A 63 14.42 10.17 -14.60
N GLN A 64 15.73 10.45 -14.70
CA GLN A 64 16.29 11.74 -14.38
C GLN A 64 15.65 12.87 -15.19
N ALA A 65 15.52 12.70 -16.51
CA ALA A 65 14.88 13.69 -17.38
C ALA A 65 13.42 13.97 -16.95
N THR A 66 12.66 12.91 -16.61
CA THR A 66 11.29 13.05 -16.11
C THR A 66 11.23 13.81 -14.78
N MET A 67 12.17 13.55 -13.87
CA MET A 67 12.24 14.25 -12.58
C MET A 67 12.63 15.72 -12.75
N GLU A 68 13.48 16.03 -13.72
CA GLU A 68 13.94 17.41 -14.00
C GLU A 68 12.94 18.21 -14.85
N GLU A 69 12.00 17.55 -15.55
CA GLU A 69 11.08 18.17 -16.52
C GLU A 69 10.15 19.22 -15.90
N GLY A 70 9.91 19.24 -14.65
CA GLY A 70 9.08 20.27 -13.98
C GLY A 70 9.89 21.26 -13.17
N VAL A 71 11.20 21.05 -13.05
CA VAL A 71 12.06 21.79 -12.13
C VAL A 71 12.76 22.94 -12.85
N LYS A 72 12.60 24.17 -12.34
CA LYS A 72 13.21 25.39 -12.90
C LYS A 72 14.47 25.79 -12.16
N ASN A 73 14.50 25.57 -10.85
CA ASN A 73 15.61 25.98 -10.01
C ASN A 73 16.82 25.04 -10.18
N GLN A 74 17.99 25.61 -10.44
CA GLN A 74 19.22 24.83 -10.66
C GLN A 74 19.70 24.10 -9.40
N GLU A 75 19.47 24.68 -8.21
CA GLU A 75 19.82 24.04 -6.93
C GLU A 75 18.98 22.76 -6.73
N THR A 76 17.67 22.87 -7.00
CA THR A 76 16.74 21.71 -6.93
C THR A 76 17.14 20.62 -7.94
N LYS A 77 17.52 20.99 -9.18
CA LYS A 77 18.06 20.02 -10.17
C LYS A 77 19.32 19.32 -9.67
N ASN A 78 20.24 20.08 -9.08
CA ASN A 78 21.47 19.51 -8.53
C ASN A 78 21.19 18.58 -7.37
N LEU A 79 20.21 18.90 -6.51
CA LEU A 79 19.79 18.02 -5.41
C LEU A 79 19.16 16.74 -5.95
N ILE A 80 18.26 16.84 -6.92
CA ILE A 80 17.67 15.66 -7.59
C ILE A 80 18.76 14.77 -8.17
N LYS A 81 19.75 15.34 -8.85
CA LYS A 81 20.87 14.58 -9.39
C LYS A 81 21.65 13.85 -8.29
N LYS A 82 21.95 14.51 -7.17
CA LYS A 82 22.61 13.88 -6.02
C LYS A 82 21.79 12.72 -5.46
N ILE A 83 20.46 12.89 -5.34
CA ILE A 83 19.54 11.85 -4.89
C ILE A 83 19.50 10.68 -5.89
N MET A 84 19.55 10.95 -7.18
CA MET A 84 19.62 9.89 -8.20
C MET A 84 20.94 9.12 -8.18
N GLU A 85 22.05 9.74 -7.79
CA GLU A 85 23.34 9.10 -7.60
C GLU A 85 23.41 8.35 -6.26
N ASP A 86 22.84 8.92 -5.20
CA ASP A 86 22.78 8.36 -3.84
C ASP A 86 21.41 8.66 -3.20
N PRO A 87 20.45 7.75 -3.28
CA PRO A 87 19.09 7.94 -2.77
C PRO A 87 19.00 8.18 -1.27
N THR A 88 20.02 7.84 -0.50
CA THR A 88 20.03 8.14 0.93
C THR A 88 20.03 9.65 1.20
N LYS A 89 20.41 10.46 0.19
CA LYS A 89 20.36 11.92 0.23
C LYS A 89 18.93 12.49 0.20
N ALA A 90 17.92 11.67 -0.09
CA ALA A 90 16.54 12.08 0.08
C ALA A 90 16.11 12.15 1.55
N GLY A 91 16.87 11.54 2.46
CA GLY A 91 16.55 11.47 3.88
C GLY A 91 15.46 10.46 4.24
N ILE A 92 15.00 9.66 3.29
CA ILE A 92 14.00 8.59 3.48
C ILE A 92 14.72 7.25 3.63
N ASP A 93 14.30 6.43 4.58
CA ASP A 93 14.81 5.07 4.72
C ASP A 93 14.10 4.14 3.73
N LEU A 94 14.73 3.92 2.59
CA LEU A 94 14.19 3.06 1.54
C LEU A 94 14.34 1.55 1.85
N THR A 95 15.00 1.19 2.95
CA THR A 95 15.08 -0.20 3.41
C THR A 95 13.82 -0.61 4.18
N GLU A 96 13.06 0.37 4.65
CA GLU A 96 11.77 0.20 5.28
C GLU A 96 10.63 0.41 4.27
N PRO A 97 9.49 -0.28 4.42
CA PRO A 97 8.37 -0.10 3.52
C PRO A 97 7.71 1.27 3.70
N ILE A 98 7.14 1.78 2.61
CA ILE A 98 6.18 2.85 2.67
C ILE A 98 4.80 2.24 2.82
N PHE A 99 4.02 2.80 3.74
CA PHE A 99 2.63 2.43 3.91
C PHE A 99 1.71 3.53 3.36
N VAL A 100 0.78 3.12 2.51
CA VAL A 100 -0.36 3.95 2.10
C VAL A 100 -1.60 3.32 2.72
N PHE A 101 -2.42 4.10 3.39
CA PHE A 101 -3.60 3.56 4.05
C PHE A 101 -4.86 4.39 3.80
N PHE A 102 -5.99 3.71 3.92
CA PHE A 102 -7.33 4.21 3.73
C PHE A 102 -8.18 3.79 4.92
N ALA A 103 -8.74 4.74 5.65
CA ALA A 103 -9.56 4.52 6.83
C ALA A 103 -10.90 5.26 6.71
N ASP A 104 -11.82 5.03 7.63
CA ASP A 104 -13.11 5.69 7.74
C ASP A 104 -13.88 5.69 6.40
N ASN A 105 -14.05 4.52 5.78
CA ASN A 105 -14.72 4.34 4.47
C ASN A 105 -14.09 5.19 3.35
N ASN A 106 -12.76 5.33 3.37
CA ASN A 106 -11.94 6.14 2.45
C ASN A 106 -12.00 7.67 2.67
N ASP A 107 -12.66 8.16 3.72
CA ASP A 107 -12.66 9.59 4.05
C ASP A 107 -11.30 10.05 4.59
N LYS A 108 -10.50 9.11 5.12
CA LYS A 108 -9.14 9.33 5.61
C LYS A 108 -8.14 8.52 4.80
N GLN A 109 -7.18 9.23 4.19
CA GLN A 109 -6.09 8.60 3.45
C GLN A 109 -4.77 9.29 3.77
N ALA A 110 -3.71 8.50 3.88
CA ALA A 110 -2.38 9.03 4.09
C ALA A 110 -1.30 8.05 3.62
N ALA A 111 -0.08 8.57 3.49
CA ALA A 111 1.11 7.77 3.38
C ALA A 111 2.07 8.08 4.52
N VAL A 112 2.78 7.07 4.99
CA VAL A 112 3.78 7.17 6.05
C VAL A 112 5.01 6.34 5.69
N ALA A 113 6.20 6.90 5.97
CA ALA A 113 7.46 6.18 5.79
C ALA A 113 8.50 6.61 6.84
N THR A 114 9.58 5.84 6.94
CA THR A 114 10.67 6.06 7.87
C THR A 114 11.62 7.14 7.32
N ILE A 115 12.05 8.05 8.19
CA ILE A 115 13.12 9.01 7.93
C ILE A 115 14.47 8.36 8.30
N SER A 116 15.46 8.48 7.43
CA SER A 116 16.85 8.09 7.68
C SER A 116 17.73 9.29 8.04
N SER A 117 17.36 10.48 7.59
CA SER A 117 18.04 11.75 7.89
C SER A 117 17.05 12.91 7.78
N LYS A 118 16.69 13.48 8.91
CA LYS A 118 15.81 14.67 8.98
C LYS A 118 16.38 15.84 8.19
N ASP A 119 17.69 16.09 8.31
CA ASP A 119 18.33 17.22 7.65
C ASP A 119 18.27 17.09 6.11
N ASN A 120 18.55 15.90 5.58
CA ASN A 120 18.45 15.65 4.15
C ASN A 120 17.00 15.77 3.66
N PHE A 121 16.04 15.26 4.44
CA PHE A 121 14.62 15.38 4.09
C PHE A 121 14.13 16.82 4.16
N LEU A 122 14.59 17.59 5.14
CA LEU A 122 14.31 19.03 5.27
C LEU A 122 14.89 19.83 4.08
N GLU A 123 16.13 19.52 3.65
CA GLU A 123 16.73 20.13 2.46
C GLU A 123 15.86 19.85 1.22
N LEU A 124 15.47 18.60 1.02
CA LEU A 124 14.60 18.20 -0.07
C LEU A 124 13.24 18.92 -0.03
N ALA A 125 12.57 18.91 1.13
CA ALA A 125 11.29 19.54 1.34
C ALA A 125 11.33 21.05 1.04
N ASN A 126 12.35 21.75 1.55
CA ASN A 126 12.54 23.18 1.28
C ASN A 126 12.86 23.47 -0.20
N ALA A 127 13.66 22.63 -0.87
CA ALA A 127 13.96 22.78 -2.28
C ALA A 127 12.69 22.67 -3.14
N LEU A 128 11.80 21.73 -2.80
CA LEU A 128 10.54 21.54 -3.49
C LEU A 128 9.55 22.68 -3.22
N GLN A 129 9.48 23.17 -1.99
CA GLN A 129 8.66 24.34 -1.65
C GLN A 129 9.13 25.59 -2.43
N LYS A 130 10.44 25.81 -2.51
CA LYS A 130 11.01 26.90 -3.28
C LYS A 130 10.69 26.81 -4.77
N GLU A 131 10.69 25.60 -5.34
CA GLU A 131 10.36 25.34 -6.73
C GLU A 131 8.90 25.70 -7.05
N ASP A 132 7.98 25.32 -6.17
CA ASP A 132 6.55 25.58 -6.29
C ASP A 132 6.14 27.01 -5.88
N GLY A 133 7.09 27.82 -5.40
CA GLY A 133 6.82 29.15 -4.85
C GLY A 133 6.00 29.12 -3.57
N GLY A 134 6.12 28.02 -2.82
CA GLY A 134 5.51 27.82 -1.51
C GLY A 134 6.34 28.45 -0.38
N GLU A 135 5.80 28.38 0.83
CA GLU A 135 6.50 28.83 2.03
C GLU A 135 7.50 27.77 2.50
N PRO A 136 8.61 28.16 3.14
CA PRO A 136 9.54 27.22 3.76
C PRO A 136 8.84 26.29 4.75
N VAL A 137 9.48 25.15 5.01
CA VAL A 137 9.05 24.22 6.06
C VAL A 137 8.94 24.97 7.38
N LYS A 138 7.82 24.76 8.08
CA LYS A 138 7.52 25.33 9.40
C LYS A 138 7.69 24.29 10.49
N GLU A 139 7.70 24.75 11.75
CA GLU A 139 7.77 23.87 12.91
C GLU A 139 6.63 24.17 13.89
N LYS A 140 6.04 23.12 14.44
CA LYS A 140 5.08 23.17 15.53
C LYS A 140 5.32 22.00 16.48
N ASP A 141 5.56 22.30 17.74
CA ASP A 141 5.75 21.29 18.80
C ASP A 141 6.90 20.29 18.52
N GLY A 142 7.97 20.72 17.85
CA GLY A 142 9.11 19.89 17.46
C GLY A 142 8.91 19.11 16.17
N ILE A 143 7.73 19.17 15.55
CA ILE A 143 7.40 18.52 14.30
C ILE A 143 7.53 19.53 13.15
N GLN A 144 8.31 19.19 12.14
CA GLN A 144 8.45 19.96 10.91
C GLN A 144 7.22 19.69 10.01
N TYR A 145 6.69 20.75 9.37
CA TYR A 145 5.53 20.57 8.50
C TYR A 145 5.46 21.55 7.34
N ILE A 146 4.75 21.11 6.31
CA ILE A 146 4.28 21.90 5.16
C ILE A 146 2.77 21.77 5.14
N GLN A 147 2.06 22.87 4.90
CA GLN A 147 0.63 22.86 4.66
C GLN A 147 0.31 23.70 3.43
N ASP A 148 -0.30 23.11 2.41
CA ASP A 148 -0.82 23.81 1.23
C ASP A 148 -2.27 23.38 0.98
N GLY A 149 -3.19 24.30 1.30
CA GLY A 149 -4.62 24.00 1.28
C GLY A 149 -4.98 22.90 2.28
N LYS A 150 -5.43 21.74 1.76
CA LYS A 150 -5.75 20.56 2.58
C LYS A 150 -4.55 19.63 2.76
N ALA A 151 -3.56 19.73 1.88
CA ALA A 151 -2.39 18.86 1.94
C ALA A 151 -1.52 19.20 3.15
N VAL A 152 -1.18 18.20 3.93
CA VAL A 152 -0.27 18.28 5.07
C VAL A 152 0.84 17.27 4.86
N VAL A 153 2.08 17.73 4.94
CA VAL A 153 3.27 16.91 5.08
C VAL A 153 3.88 17.25 6.43
N ALA A 154 4.07 16.27 7.29
CA ALA A 154 4.72 16.47 8.58
C ALA A 154 5.78 15.41 8.81
N PHE A 155 6.86 15.76 9.53
CA PHE A 155 7.96 14.83 9.78
C PHE A 155 8.76 15.20 11.03
N ASP A 156 9.38 14.16 11.62
CA ASP A 156 10.35 14.26 12.69
C ASP A 156 11.65 13.50 12.32
N ASP A 157 12.42 13.08 13.30
CA ASP A 157 13.65 12.29 13.09
C ASP A 157 13.37 10.83 12.71
N ALA A 158 12.13 10.33 12.89
CA ALA A 158 11.79 8.93 12.75
C ALA A 158 10.89 8.64 11.54
N ALA A 159 9.93 9.53 11.25
CA ALA A 159 8.92 9.31 10.23
C ALA A 159 8.53 10.58 9.47
N PHE A 160 8.02 10.43 8.25
CA PHE A 160 7.19 11.44 7.61
C PHE A 160 5.79 10.90 7.36
N PHE A 161 4.84 11.81 7.35
CA PHE A 161 3.42 11.57 7.12
C PHE A 161 2.90 12.57 6.09
N ILE A 162 2.15 12.12 5.10
CA ILE A 162 1.52 12.97 4.09
C ILE A 162 0.05 12.62 3.92
N SER A 163 -0.82 13.63 3.89
CA SER A 163 -2.26 13.47 3.70
C SER A 163 -2.91 14.74 3.16
N GLU A 164 -4.04 14.56 2.46
CA GLU A 164 -4.98 15.63 2.09
C GLU A 164 -6.29 15.58 2.90
N SER A 165 -6.43 14.61 3.78
CA SER A 165 -7.68 14.34 4.52
C SER A 165 -7.56 14.47 6.03
N TYR A 166 -6.34 14.58 6.57
CA TYR A 166 -6.09 14.86 7.96
C TYR A 166 -5.79 16.34 8.19
N SER A 167 -6.28 16.94 9.28
CA SER A 167 -5.86 18.28 9.67
C SER A 167 -4.43 18.27 10.19
N LEU A 168 -3.76 19.43 10.17
CA LEU A 168 -2.41 19.56 10.75
C LEU A 168 -2.38 19.16 12.22
N ASP A 169 -3.40 19.55 13.00
CA ASP A 169 -3.46 19.23 14.42
C ASP A 169 -3.62 17.73 14.67
N ASP A 170 -4.45 17.03 13.85
CA ASP A 170 -4.57 15.56 13.91
C ASP A 170 -3.24 14.87 13.59
N VAL A 171 -2.52 15.38 12.60
CA VAL A 171 -1.22 14.82 12.21
C VAL A 171 -0.19 15.03 13.31
N ILE A 172 -0.08 16.23 13.88
CA ILE A 172 0.85 16.51 14.98
C ILE A 172 0.50 15.65 16.20
N ALA A 173 -0.79 15.48 16.50
CA ALA A 173 -1.22 14.60 17.58
C ALA A 173 -0.75 13.16 17.39
N LYS A 174 -0.78 12.63 16.14
CA LYS A 174 -0.26 11.29 15.83
C LYS A 174 1.25 11.15 16.10
N PHE A 175 2.05 12.17 15.79
CA PHE A 175 3.48 12.16 16.08
C PHE A 175 3.78 12.15 17.58
N LYS A 176 2.99 12.89 18.38
CA LYS A 176 3.14 13.02 19.83
C LYS A 176 2.57 11.84 20.62
N ASN A 177 1.72 11.04 19.97
CA ASN A 177 1.10 9.90 20.62
C ASN A 177 2.00 8.66 20.54
N ASP A 178 2.42 8.16 21.69
CA ASP A 178 3.15 6.89 21.80
C ASP A 178 2.24 5.72 22.14
N ASP A 179 0.93 5.97 22.40
CA ASP A 179 -0.06 4.91 22.58
C ASP A 179 -0.36 4.23 21.25
N THR A 180 -0.16 2.92 21.19
CA THR A 180 -0.40 2.09 20.01
C THR A 180 -1.82 1.54 19.94
N LYS A 181 -2.64 1.78 20.95
CA LYS A 181 -4.00 1.28 21.03
C LYS A 181 -4.85 1.77 19.87
N GLY A 182 -5.55 0.84 19.22
CA GLY A 182 -6.38 1.16 18.05
C GLY A 182 -5.59 1.48 16.79
N THR A 183 -4.34 1.03 16.72
CA THR A 183 -3.49 1.16 15.53
C THR A 183 -3.03 -0.20 14.99
N MET A 184 -2.49 -0.20 13.79
CA MET A 184 -1.91 -1.39 13.16
C MET A 184 -0.73 -1.98 13.94
N ALA A 185 -0.14 -1.25 14.87
CA ALA A 185 0.92 -1.77 15.74
C ALA A 185 0.45 -2.91 16.66
N GLU A 186 -0.84 -2.97 16.98
CA GLU A 186 -1.46 -4.03 17.78
C GLU A 186 -2.29 -5.03 16.95
N ASN A 187 -2.26 -4.91 15.62
CA ASN A 187 -3.09 -5.72 14.73
C ASN A 187 -2.31 -6.96 14.25
N ASP A 188 -2.74 -8.16 14.66
CA ASP A 188 -2.12 -9.43 14.27
C ASP A 188 -2.12 -9.68 12.76
N ASP A 189 -3.15 -9.20 12.04
CA ASP A 189 -3.21 -9.34 10.59
C ASP A 189 -2.15 -8.48 9.90
N PHE A 190 -1.82 -7.31 10.48
CA PHE A 190 -0.73 -6.46 10.01
C PHE A 190 0.65 -7.11 10.24
N ALA A 191 0.82 -7.85 11.32
CA ALA A 191 2.04 -8.64 11.52
C ALA A 191 2.23 -9.68 10.41
N LYS A 192 1.16 -10.37 9.98
CA LYS A 192 1.19 -11.30 8.84
C LYS A 192 1.49 -10.59 7.52
N LEU A 193 0.95 -9.37 7.30
CA LEU A 193 1.30 -8.55 6.15
C LEU A 193 2.81 -8.27 6.10
N ALA A 194 3.42 -7.97 7.25
CA ALA A 194 4.86 -7.71 7.34
C ALA A 194 5.70 -8.94 6.95
N GLU A 195 5.25 -10.16 7.29
CA GLU A 195 5.93 -11.43 6.97
C GLU A 195 5.80 -11.84 5.49
N ALA A 196 4.81 -11.34 4.78
CA ALA A 196 4.60 -11.65 3.36
C ALA A 196 5.79 -11.16 2.49
N LYS A 197 6.15 -11.96 1.47
CA LYS A 197 7.41 -11.78 0.70
C LYS A 197 7.30 -10.86 -0.52
N GLY A 198 6.14 -10.28 -0.81
CA GLY A 198 5.94 -9.41 -1.97
C GLY A 198 6.55 -8.03 -1.80
N PHE A 199 6.82 -7.39 -2.93
CA PHE A 199 7.28 -6.00 -2.95
C PHE A 199 6.12 -4.98 -2.92
N ILE A 200 4.91 -5.38 -3.31
CA ILE A 200 3.67 -4.67 -3.01
C ILE A 200 2.76 -5.66 -2.30
N LYS A 201 2.31 -5.27 -1.13
CA LYS A 201 1.42 -6.08 -0.29
C LYS A 201 0.26 -5.20 0.15
N ALA A 202 -0.92 -5.78 0.32
CA ALA A 202 -2.03 -5.04 0.90
C ALA A 202 -2.75 -5.89 1.95
N LEU A 203 -3.15 -5.25 3.05
CA LEU A 203 -4.09 -5.79 4.03
C LEU A 203 -5.42 -5.06 3.85
N ILE A 204 -6.48 -5.82 3.64
CA ILE A 204 -7.83 -5.30 3.45
C ILE A 204 -8.74 -5.92 4.50
N PRO A 205 -9.02 -5.23 5.62
CA PRO A 205 -10.06 -5.64 6.55
C PRO A 205 -11.41 -5.58 5.86
N MET A 206 -12.16 -6.68 5.84
CA MET A 206 -13.43 -6.73 5.12
C MET A 206 -14.54 -5.91 5.79
N ALA A 207 -14.35 -5.45 7.01
CA ALA A 207 -15.22 -4.46 7.67
C ALA A 207 -15.45 -3.21 6.80
N ILE A 208 -14.46 -2.79 6.00
CA ILE A 208 -14.60 -1.64 5.08
C ILE A 208 -15.68 -1.87 3.99
N ALA A 209 -16.00 -3.13 3.69
CA ALA A 209 -17.03 -3.47 2.72
C ALA A 209 -18.45 -3.40 3.30
N GLU A 210 -18.60 -3.28 4.62
CA GLU A 210 -19.90 -3.33 5.28
C GLU A 210 -20.82 -2.18 4.86
N GLY A 211 -20.24 -1.00 4.61
CA GLY A 211 -20.96 0.19 4.15
C GLY A 211 -21.39 0.18 2.68
N ILE A 212 -20.74 -0.67 1.86
CA ILE A 212 -21.02 -0.74 0.41
C ILE A 212 -21.82 -1.98 0.02
N MET A 213 -21.98 -2.97 0.93
CA MET A 213 -22.78 -4.15 0.67
C MET A 213 -24.28 -3.83 0.80
N ASP A 214 -25.03 -4.19 -0.22
CA ASP A 214 -26.48 -4.14 -0.19
C ASP A 214 -27.08 -5.28 0.66
N ALA A 215 -28.40 -5.24 0.87
CA ALA A 215 -29.11 -6.21 1.69
C ALA A 215 -29.04 -7.64 1.13
N ASP A 216 -28.97 -7.79 -0.18
CA ASP A 216 -28.94 -9.12 -0.81
C ASP A 216 -27.54 -9.71 -0.73
N ALA A 217 -26.49 -8.92 -0.91
CA ALA A 217 -25.12 -9.35 -0.67
C ALA A 217 -24.90 -9.77 0.80
N LYS A 218 -25.49 -9.06 1.76
CA LYS A 218 -25.44 -9.45 3.19
C LYS A 218 -26.11 -10.79 3.49
N LYS A 219 -27.18 -11.14 2.79
CA LYS A 219 -27.84 -12.47 2.93
C LYS A 219 -26.96 -13.62 2.41
N MET A 220 -25.99 -13.33 1.54
CA MET A 220 -25.08 -14.35 1.02
C MET A 220 -23.94 -14.70 1.99
N LEU A 221 -23.76 -13.91 3.04
CA LEU A 221 -22.76 -14.21 4.07
C LEU A 221 -23.09 -15.52 4.80
N PRO A 222 -22.09 -16.25 5.29
CA PRO A 222 -22.32 -17.42 6.12
C PRO A 222 -23.09 -17.04 7.39
N GLU A 223 -23.95 -17.93 7.86
CA GLU A 223 -24.70 -17.72 9.10
C GLU A 223 -23.76 -17.47 10.29
N GLY A 224 -23.99 -16.40 11.03
CA GLY A 224 -23.14 -15.98 12.16
C GLY A 224 -21.78 -15.39 11.78
N ALA A 225 -21.54 -15.13 10.49
CA ALA A 225 -20.32 -14.49 10.04
C ALA A 225 -20.45 -12.95 10.02
N GLU A 226 -19.45 -12.25 10.56
CA GLU A 226 -19.35 -10.81 10.49
C GLU A 226 -18.13 -10.42 9.63
N LEU A 227 -18.25 -9.36 8.82
CA LEU A 227 -17.16 -8.92 7.94
C LEU A 227 -15.92 -8.46 8.71
N LYS A 228 -16.08 -7.96 9.94
CA LYS A 228 -14.94 -7.58 10.80
C LYS A 228 -14.02 -8.75 11.16
N ASP A 229 -14.52 -9.99 11.07
CA ASP A 229 -13.77 -11.21 11.37
C ASP A 229 -13.00 -11.75 10.15
N LEU A 230 -13.02 -11.01 9.06
CA LEU A 230 -12.38 -11.40 7.80
C LEU A 230 -11.43 -10.32 7.32
N SER A 231 -10.21 -10.72 6.96
CA SER A 231 -9.24 -9.86 6.28
C SER A 231 -8.66 -10.58 5.07
N ILE A 232 -8.23 -9.83 4.07
CA ILE A 232 -7.54 -10.34 2.89
C ILE A 232 -6.15 -9.72 2.81
N ILE A 233 -5.12 -10.55 2.64
CA ILE A 233 -3.78 -10.11 2.27
C ILE A 233 -3.58 -10.35 0.77
N LEU A 234 -3.29 -9.30 0.03
CA LEU A 234 -2.80 -9.37 -1.33
C LEU A 234 -1.28 -9.28 -1.34
N ASN A 235 -0.64 -10.02 -2.22
CA ASN A 235 0.81 -10.08 -2.29
C ASN A 235 1.26 -10.19 -3.76
N LEU A 236 1.97 -9.16 -4.24
CA LEU A 236 2.55 -9.11 -5.58
C LEU A 236 4.04 -9.43 -5.53
N THR A 237 4.43 -10.49 -6.22
CA THR A 237 5.83 -10.89 -6.39
C THR A 237 6.21 -10.92 -7.86
N THR A 238 7.50 -10.76 -8.15
CA THR A 238 8.05 -11.02 -9.49
C THR A 238 9.28 -11.92 -9.37
N ASP A 239 9.38 -12.88 -10.29
CA ASP A 239 10.55 -13.72 -10.42
C ASP A 239 10.72 -14.12 -11.89
N LYS A 240 11.96 -14.05 -12.41
CA LYS A 240 12.36 -14.48 -13.76
C LYS A 240 11.44 -14.03 -14.91
N GLY A 241 10.95 -12.78 -14.80
CA GLY A 241 10.06 -12.21 -15.83
C GLY A 241 8.57 -12.56 -15.66
N GLU A 242 8.21 -13.26 -14.59
CA GLU A 242 6.83 -13.55 -14.22
C GLU A 242 6.37 -12.62 -13.10
N ALA A 243 5.14 -12.13 -13.18
CA ALA A 243 4.47 -11.44 -12.09
C ALA A 243 3.39 -12.36 -11.49
N LYS A 244 3.42 -12.55 -10.18
CA LYS A 244 2.45 -13.38 -9.46
C LYS A 244 1.72 -12.54 -8.42
N LEU A 245 0.41 -12.43 -8.59
CA LEU A 245 -0.49 -11.91 -7.56
C LEU A 245 -1.07 -13.11 -6.80
N SER A 246 -0.90 -13.13 -5.51
CA SER A 246 -1.53 -14.10 -4.60
C SER A 246 -2.36 -13.38 -3.57
N PHE A 247 -3.38 -14.06 -3.05
CA PHE A 247 -4.17 -13.58 -1.93
C PHE A 247 -4.29 -14.66 -0.88
N GLU A 248 -4.34 -14.23 0.36
CA GLU A 248 -4.56 -15.05 1.54
C GLU A 248 -5.74 -14.48 2.31
N THR A 249 -6.62 -15.34 2.76
CA THR A 249 -7.78 -14.95 3.57
C THR A 249 -7.51 -15.29 5.03
N ILE A 250 -7.66 -14.30 5.90
CA ILE A 250 -7.53 -14.47 7.35
C ILE A 250 -8.93 -14.44 7.95
N ALA A 251 -9.39 -15.60 8.45
CA ALA A 251 -10.66 -15.77 9.12
C ALA A 251 -10.46 -15.88 10.64
N LYS A 252 -11.12 -15.03 11.41
CA LYS A 252 -11.07 -15.03 12.88
C LYS A 252 -12.18 -15.90 13.49
N SER A 253 -13.40 -15.82 12.95
CA SER A 253 -14.53 -16.62 13.43
C SER A 253 -14.59 -18.02 12.82
N ASP A 254 -15.20 -18.96 13.54
CA ASP A 254 -15.39 -20.32 13.05
C ASP A 254 -16.38 -20.38 11.87
N ALA A 255 -17.34 -19.46 11.80
CA ALA A 255 -18.25 -19.33 10.67
C ALA A 255 -17.47 -19.09 9.37
N TRP A 256 -16.53 -18.14 9.36
CA TRP A 256 -15.67 -17.89 8.21
C TRP A 256 -14.70 -19.03 7.92
N LYS A 257 -14.07 -19.62 8.94
CA LYS A 257 -13.15 -20.77 8.76
C LYS A 257 -13.85 -21.94 8.09
N ASN A 258 -15.05 -22.28 8.54
CA ASN A 258 -15.84 -23.36 7.96
C ASN A 258 -16.25 -23.05 6.53
N TYR A 259 -16.72 -21.82 6.25
CA TYR A 259 -17.10 -21.41 4.91
C TYR A 259 -15.92 -21.48 3.93
N ILE A 260 -14.74 -20.98 4.33
CA ILE A 260 -13.53 -21.04 3.51
C ILE A 260 -13.12 -22.49 3.26
N LYS A 261 -13.19 -23.35 4.27
CA LYS A 261 -12.90 -24.77 4.13
C LYS A 261 -13.85 -25.43 3.13
N GLU A 262 -15.16 -25.25 3.28
CA GLU A 262 -16.17 -25.79 2.34
C GLU A 262 -15.94 -25.26 0.92
N SER A 263 -15.67 -23.95 0.76
CA SER A 263 -15.40 -23.34 -0.53
C SER A 263 -14.12 -23.88 -1.17
N THR A 264 -13.06 -24.08 -0.38
CA THR A 264 -11.79 -24.65 -0.87
C THR A 264 -11.96 -26.09 -1.32
N GLU A 265 -12.82 -26.88 -0.64
CA GLU A 265 -13.13 -28.24 -1.04
C GLU A 265 -13.91 -28.32 -2.36
N MET A 266 -14.60 -27.25 -2.76
CA MET A 266 -15.24 -27.17 -4.09
C MET A 266 -14.22 -26.91 -5.19
N CYS A 267 -13.07 -26.31 -4.88
CA CYS A 267 -12.02 -26.04 -5.84
C CYS A 267 -11.15 -27.28 -6.05
N GLY A 268 -11.12 -27.80 -7.27
CA GLY A 268 -10.21 -28.88 -7.66
C GLY A 268 -8.79 -28.33 -7.90
N LYS A 269 -7.80 -29.23 -7.86
CA LYS A 269 -6.42 -28.85 -8.24
C LYS A 269 -6.38 -28.51 -9.74
N ILE A 270 -5.75 -27.40 -10.08
CA ILE A 270 -5.47 -27.05 -11.48
C ILE A 270 -4.33 -27.97 -11.95
N ALA A 271 -4.64 -28.89 -12.87
CA ALA A 271 -3.63 -29.68 -13.54
C ALA A 271 -2.96 -28.81 -14.61
N GLY A 272 -1.63 -28.61 -14.51
CA GLY A 272 -0.86 -27.79 -15.45
C GLY A 272 -0.81 -28.31 -16.89
N ASP A 273 -1.33 -29.50 -17.15
CA ASP A 273 -1.30 -30.16 -18.47
C ASP A 273 -2.00 -29.36 -19.58
N TYR A 274 -2.97 -28.52 -19.23
CA TYR A 274 -3.68 -27.68 -20.20
C TYR A 274 -2.86 -26.46 -20.66
N LEU A 275 -1.87 -26.03 -19.88
CA LEU A 275 -1.05 -24.85 -20.23
C LEU A 275 -0.32 -25.00 -21.55
N LYS A 276 0.05 -26.24 -21.94
CA LYS A 276 0.73 -26.54 -23.20
C LYS A 276 -0.12 -26.27 -24.46
N TYR A 277 -1.44 -26.18 -24.31
CA TYR A 277 -2.36 -25.90 -25.41
C TYR A 277 -2.68 -24.43 -25.58
N LEU A 278 -2.16 -23.55 -24.68
CA LEU A 278 -2.43 -22.14 -24.72
C LEU A 278 -1.51 -21.42 -25.70
N PRO A 279 -2.03 -20.55 -26.57
CA PRO A 279 -1.19 -19.72 -27.41
C PRO A 279 -0.39 -18.72 -26.54
N LYS A 280 0.85 -18.46 -26.93
CA LYS A 280 1.69 -17.46 -26.27
C LYS A 280 1.03 -16.09 -26.37
N GLY A 281 0.92 -15.38 -25.22
CA GLY A 281 0.36 -14.03 -25.16
C GLY A 281 -1.17 -13.97 -25.00
N ALA A 282 -1.86 -15.11 -24.88
CA ALA A 282 -3.29 -15.11 -24.57
C ALA A 282 -3.54 -14.91 -23.07
N PHE A 283 -4.53 -14.09 -22.74
CA PHE A 283 -5.10 -14.08 -21.39
C PHE A 283 -6.10 -15.24 -21.29
N MET A 284 -5.98 -16.04 -20.22
CA MET A 284 -6.92 -17.12 -19.97
C MET A 284 -7.19 -17.23 -18.47
N ALA A 285 -8.47 -17.43 -18.13
CA ALA A 285 -8.89 -17.83 -16.81
C ALA A 285 -9.33 -19.30 -16.86
N TYR A 286 -8.82 -20.10 -15.92
CA TYR A 286 -9.20 -21.51 -15.76
C TYR A 286 -9.58 -21.75 -14.30
N ALA A 287 -10.72 -22.39 -14.09
CA ALA A 287 -11.17 -22.85 -12.78
C ALA A 287 -11.49 -24.34 -12.85
N ASN A 288 -11.00 -25.11 -11.87
CA ASN A 288 -11.42 -26.50 -11.68
C ASN A 288 -12.39 -26.55 -10.50
N ILE A 289 -13.64 -26.84 -10.79
CA ILE A 289 -14.72 -26.86 -9.80
C ILE A 289 -15.24 -28.30 -9.68
N ASN A 290 -15.34 -28.77 -8.43
CA ASN A 290 -16.03 -30.01 -8.13
C ASN A 290 -17.55 -29.78 -8.22
N GLY A 291 -18.14 -30.10 -9.36
CA GLY A 291 -19.54 -29.84 -9.66
C GLY A 291 -20.50 -30.52 -8.66
N LYS A 292 -20.18 -31.72 -8.14
CA LYS A 292 -20.99 -32.38 -7.14
C LYS A 292 -21.06 -31.57 -5.84
N LYS A 293 -19.89 -31.16 -5.32
CA LYS A 293 -19.83 -30.35 -4.07
C LYS A 293 -20.46 -28.98 -4.25
N MET A 294 -20.29 -28.36 -5.42
CA MET A 294 -20.95 -27.08 -5.75
C MET A 294 -22.47 -27.23 -5.73
N PHE A 295 -23.00 -28.32 -6.32
CA PHE A 295 -24.43 -28.59 -6.34
C PHE A 295 -24.97 -28.82 -4.93
N GLU A 296 -24.28 -29.64 -4.10
CA GLU A 296 -24.63 -29.90 -2.70
C GLU A 296 -24.66 -28.61 -1.86
N LEU A 297 -23.74 -27.67 -2.10
CA LEU A 297 -23.72 -26.37 -1.41
C LEU A 297 -24.88 -25.47 -1.84
N PHE A 298 -25.19 -25.42 -3.12
CA PHE A 298 -26.29 -24.63 -3.66
C PHE A 298 -27.65 -25.13 -3.18
N ASP A 299 -27.81 -26.45 -3.13
CA ASP A 299 -29.01 -27.12 -2.58
C ASP A 299 -29.17 -26.79 -1.08
N LYS A 300 -28.11 -26.98 -0.30
CA LYS A 300 -28.08 -26.63 1.12
C LYS A 300 -28.45 -25.17 1.41
N LYS A 301 -28.07 -24.24 0.49
CA LYS A 301 -28.39 -22.81 0.61
C LYS A 301 -29.75 -22.42 0.01
N GLY A 302 -30.51 -23.37 -0.51
CA GLY A 302 -31.81 -23.10 -1.14
C GLY A 302 -31.72 -22.20 -2.39
N ILE A 303 -30.55 -22.16 -3.06
CA ILE A 303 -30.37 -21.31 -4.24
C ILE A 303 -31.25 -21.81 -5.39
N PHE A 304 -31.46 -23.10 -5.49
CA PHE A 304 -32.34 -23.68 -6.51
C PHE A 304 -33.82 -23.43 -6.24
N ASP A 305 -34.22 -23.27 -4.95
CA ASP A 305 -35.61 -22.99 -4.56
C ASP A 305 -36.00 -21.52 -4.87
N GLN A 306 -35.03 -20.62 -4.94
CA GLN A 306 -35.24 -19.19 -5.24
C GLN A 306 -35.36 -18.90 -6.73
N GLY A 307 -34.89 -19.79 -7.60
CA GLY A 307 -34.78 -19.56 -9.03
C GLY A 307 -35.89 -20.15 -9.89
N GLY A 308 -36.81 -20.94 -9.35
CA GLY A 308 -37.95 -21.49 -10.09
C GLY A 308 -37.54 -22.35 -11.30
N ILE A 309 -36.45 -23.16 -11.19
CA ILE A 309 -36.01 -24.13 -12.21
C ILE A 309 -36.54 -25.51 -11.83
#